data_e626e9c2dfe7a9dacd44a7d56f29afa5
#
_entry.id   e626e9c2dfe7a9dacd44a7d56f29afa5
#
_cell.length_a   1.000
_cell.length_b   1.000
_cell.length_c   1.000
_cell.angle_alpha   90.00
_cell.angle_beta   90.00
_cell.angle_gamma   90.00
#
_symmetry.space_group_name_H-M   'P 1'
#
loop_
_entity.id
_entity.type
_entity.pdbx_description
1 polymer ?
#
loop_
_entity_poly.entity_id
_entity_poly.type
_entity_poly.pdbx_seq_one_letter_code
_entity_poly.pdbx_strand_id
1 'polypeptide(L)'
;MISRYKTWLVWLRRCAHSRGFGIQSPIDYEFVRYVVNEHWDYYAYSRLGKEDDWLHRKLGRLYFRITNRLQPTVVESSDYHNYIRAACRNVRFGDSSEFIIIPHERCDRASLDAIYNKVGESSVLVVEGIYESGEAKKRWRDIIADARTGVTFDLYYCGIVFFDKKRYKQHYIVNF
;
A
#
# COMPACT_ATOMS: atom_id res chain seq x y z
N MET A 1 8.85 0.90 18.58
CA MET A 1 9.71 -0.24 18.15
C MET A 1 8.86 -1.51 18.13
N ILE A 2 8.51 -2.04 16.95
CA ILE A 2 7.75 -3.29 16.85
C ILE A 2 8.69 -4.43 17.26
N SER A 3 8.30 -5.18 18.30
CA SER A 3 9.10 -6.30 18.78
C SER A 3 9.25 -7.37 17.67
N ARG A 4 10.45 -7.90 17.45
CA ARG A 4 10.73 -8.99 16.48
C ARG A 4 9.82 -10.20 16.65
N TYR A 5 9.39 -10.50 17.88
CA TYR A 5 8.40 -11.55 18.17
C TYR A 5 7.03 -11.27 17.57
N LYS A 6 6.55 -10.01 17.62
CA LYS A 6 5.26 -9.65 17.01
C LYS A 6 5.30 -9.83 15.49
N THR A 7 6.39 -9.44 14.85
CA THR A 7 6.59 -9.61 13.40
C THR A 7 6.53 -11.09 12.99
N TRP A 8 7.21 -11.96 13.73
CA TRP A 8 7.23 -13.39 13.46
C TRP A 8 5.85 -14.06 13.65
N LEU A 9 5.12 -13.69 14.72
CA LEU A 9 3.76 -14.18 14.97
C LEU A 9 2.78 -13.73 13.88
N VAL A 10 2.91 -12.51 13.39
CA VAL A 10 2.11 -12.00 12.27
C VAL A 10 2.40 -12.81 11.01
N TRP A 11 3.67 -13.03 10.70
CA TRP A 11 4.10 -13.83 9.55
C TRP A 11 3.54 -15.25 9.61
N LEU A 12 3.64 -15.93 10.75
CA LEU A 12 3.10 -17.27 10.96
C LEU A 12 1.59 -17.33 10.73
N ARG A 13 0.84 -16.37 11.29
CA ARG A 13 -0.62 -16.33 11.14
C ARG A 13 -1.07 -16.08 9.71
N ARG A 14 -0.21 -15.51 8.88
CA ARG A 14 -0.48 -15.14 7.48
C ARG A 14 0.26 -16.01 6.47
N CYS A 15 0.97 -17.06 6.89
CA CYS A 15 1.76 -17.88 5.98
C CYS A 15 0.93 -18.54 4.86
N ALA A 16 -0.34 -18.88 5.14
CA ALA A 16 -1.28 -19.39 4.14
C ALA A 16 -1.64 -18.36 3.03
N HIS A 17 -1.40 -17.09 3.28
CA HIS A 17 -1.69 -15.99 2.34
C HIS A 17 -0.42 -15.44 1.68
N SER A 18 0.63 -16.27 1.57
CA SER A 18 1.89 -15.87 0.96
C SER A 18 1.84 -16.01 -0.57
N ARG A 19 2.58 -15.13 -1.25
CA ARG A 19 2.84 -15.18 -2.70
C ARG A 19 1.60 -15.23 -3.60
N GLY A 20 0.45 -14.71 -3.13
CA GLY A 20 -0.78 -14.67 -3.92
C GLY A 20 -1.55 -15.99 -3.95
N PHE A 21 -1.27 -16.93 -3.05
CA PHE A 21 -2.05 -18.16 -2.94
C PHE A 21 -3.54 -17.84 -2.69
N GLY A 22 -4.43 -18.44 -3.51
CA GLY A 22 -5.87 -18.22 -3.44
C GLY A 22 -6.39 -17.01 -4.24
N ILE A 23 -5.52 -16.21 -4.89
CA ILE A 23 -5.94 -15.11 -5.76
C ILE A 23 -6.23 -15.66 -7.15
N GLN A 24 -7.50 -15.60 -7.56
CA GLN A 24 -7.95 -16.11 -8.87
C GLN A 24 -7.81 -15.08 -9.99
N SER A 25 -7.88 -13.78 -9.67
CA SER A 25 -7.70 -12.70 -10.65
C SER A 25 -6.25 -12.64 -11.14
N PRO A 26 -5.96 -12.79 -12.45
CA PRO A 26 -4.59 -12.68 -12.96
C PRO A 26 -3.93 -11.34 -12.63
N ILE A 27 -4.67 -10.23 -12.77
CA ILE A 27 -4.17 -8.88 -12.50
C ILE A 27 -3.79 -8.72 -11.02
N ASP A 28 -4.64 -9.24 -10.10
CA ASP A 28 -4.39 -9.16 -8.67
C ASP A 28 -3.23 -10.07 -8.26
N TYR A 29 -3.15 -11.27 -8.86
CA TYR A 29 -2.04 -12.18 -8.67
C TYR A 29 -0.73 -11.55 -9.11
N GLU A 30 -0.68 -10.94 -10.31
CA GLU A 30 0.50 -10.24 -10.82
C GLU A 30 0.92 -9.10 -9.88
N PHE A 31 -0.03 -8.31 -9.38
CA PHE A 31 0.28 -7.23 -8.45
C PHE A 31 0.92 -7.79 -7.16
N VAL A 32 0.34 -8.83 -6.58
CA VAL A 32 0.91 -9.44 -5.37
C VAL A 32 2.27 -10.08 -5.66
N ARG A 33 2.42 -10.77 -6.79
CA ARG A 33 3.63 -11.50 -7.13
C ARG A 33 4.80 -10.59 -7.49
N TYR A 34 4.54 -9.56 -8.30
CA TYR A 34 5.58 -8.73 -8.92
C TYR A 34 5.70 -7.32 -8.35
N VAL A 35 4.83 -6.93 -7.42
CA VAL A 35 4.93 -5.64 -6.73
C VAL A 35 5.04 -5.84 -5.22
N VAL A 36 4.08 -6.56 -4.61
CA VAL A 36 4.07 -6.73 -3.15
C VAL A 36 5.21 -7.65 -2.71
N ASN A 37 5.30 -8.86 -3.28
CA ASN A 37 6.26 -9.90 -2.91
C ASN A 37 7.47 -9.98 -3.87
N GLU A 38 7.80 -8.90 -4.54
CA GLU A 38 9.00 -8.79 -5.38
C GLU A 38 10.26 -8.80 -4.50
N HIS A 39 11.18 -9.70 -4.82
CA HIS A 39 12.42 -9.90 -4.06
C HIS A 39 13.69 -9.49 -4.84
N TRP A 40 13.55 -9.03 -6.08
CA TRP A 40 14.70 -8.58 -6.85
C TRP A 40 15.33 -7.35 -6.24
N ASP A 41 16.66 -7.33 -6.20
CA ASP A 41 17.40 -6.16 -5.75
C ASP A 41 17.48 -5.12 -6.87
N TYR A 42 16.76 -4.03 -6.70
CA TYR A 42 16.88 -2.88 -7.59
C TYR A 42 18.17 -2.11 -7.28
N TYR A 43 18.85 -1.59 -8.30
CA TYR A 43 20.07 -0.78 -8.13
C TYR A 43 19.88 0.38 -7.14
N ALA A 44 18.69 0.97 -7.10
CA ALA A 44 18.37 2.03 -6.16
C ALA A 44 18.48 1.61 -4.69
N TYR A 45 18.23 0.33 -4.36
CA TYR A 45 18.22 -0.15 -2.97
C TYR A 45 19.57 -0.10 -2.30
N SER A 46 20.68 -0.11 -3.06
CA SER A 46 22.02 0.05 -2.50
C SER A 46 22.25 1.44 -1.87
N ARG A 47 21.45 2.43 -2.27
CA ARG A 47 21.55 3.83 -1.82
C ARG A 47 20.40 4.25 -0.90
N LEU A 48 19.25 3.53 -0.98
CA LEU A 48 18.03 3.85 -0.24
C LEU A 48 17.98 3.12 1.11
N GLY A 49 17.48 3.79 2.12
CA GLY A 49 17.12 3.18 3.40
C GLY A 49 18.29 2.71 4.26
N LYS A 50 19.50 3.25 4.10
CA LYS A 50 20.66 2.83 4.90
C LYS A 50 20.47 3.12 6.40
N GLU A 51 19.86 4.26 6.71
CA GLU A 51 19.60 4.73 8.07
C GLU A 51 18.18 4.44 8.56
N ASP A 52 17.32 3.93 7.65
CA ASP A 52 15.94 3.64 7.97
C ASP A 52 15.80 2.43 8.89
N ASP A 53 14.81 2.46 9.76
CA ASP A 53 14.42 1.26 10.50
C ASP A 53 13.88 0.18 9.55
N TRP A 54 13.67 -1.02 10.10
CA TRP A 54 13.23 -2.16 9.29
C TRP A 54 11.87 -1.93 8.62
N LEU A 55 10.90 -1.32 9.33
CA LEU A 55 9.55 -1.13 8.80
C LEU A 55 9.54 -0.03 7.75
N HIS A 56 10.18 1.11 8.01
CA HIS A 56 10.27 2.21 7.07
C HIS A 56 10.95 1.78 5.77
N ARG A 57 12.05 1.03 5.87
CA ARG A 57 12.73 0.44 4.69
C ARG A 57 11.84 -0.52 3.92
N LYS A 58 11.07 -1.37 4.62
CA LYS A 58 10.17 -2.35 4.02
C LYS A 58 9.04 -1.66 3.25
N LEU A 59 8.39 -0.67 3.86
CA LEU A 59 7.34 0.13 3.23
C LEU A 59 7.90 1.00 2.10
N GLY A 60 9.03 1.66 2.30
CA GLY A 60 9.68 2.46 1.27
C GLY A 60 10.01 1.67 0.01
N ARG A 61 10.51 0.43 0.16
CA ARG A 61 10.72 -0.48 -0.98
C ARG A 61 9.42 -0.91 -1.66
N LEU A 62 8.34 -1.08 -0.92
CA LEU A 62 7.02 -1.34 -1.49
C LEU A 62 6.54 -0.13 -2.31
N TYR A 63 6.65 1.08 -1.77
CA TYR A 63 6.21 2.30 -2.45
C TYR A 63 7.08 2.60 -3.68
N PHE A 64 8.38 2.30 -3.62
CA PHE A 64 9.23 2.30 -4.82
C PHE A 64 8.64 1.42 -5.92
N ARG A 65 8.27 0.16 -5.62
CA ARG A 65 7.74 -0.78 -6.61
C ARG A 65 6.37 -0.38 -7.13
N ILE A 66 5.49 0.12 -6.26
CA ILE A 66 4.18 0.67 -6.67
C ILE A 66 4.39 1.87 -7.60
N THR A 67 5.24 2.82 -7.23
CA THR A 67 5.58 3.99 -8.06
C THR A 67 6.17 3.58 -9.40
N ASN A 68 7.09 2.60 -9.39
CA ASN A 68 7.70 2.09 -10.63
C ASN A 68 6.66 1.47 -11.59
N ARG A 69 5.62 0.82 -11.06
CA ARG A 69 4.53 0.27 -11.86
C ARG A 69 3.55 1.34 -12.35
N LEU A 70 3.21 2.31 -11.49
CA LEU A 70 2.20 3.33 -11.81
C LEU A 70 2.75 4.47 -12.66
N GLN A 71 4.04 4.84 -12.48
CA GLN A 71 4.67 6.03 -13.08
C GLN A 71 3.82 7.31 -12.91
N PRO A 72 3.43 7.66 -11.67
CA PRO A 72 2.50 8.77 -11.43
C PRO A 72 3.18 10.11 -11.70
N THR A 73 2.40 11.09 -12.13
CA THR A 73 2.85 12.48 -12.31
C THR A 73 2.93 13.22 -10.97
N VAL A 74 1.96 12.96 -10.09
CA VAL A 74 1.87 13.56 -8.75
C VAL A 74 1.60 12.48 -7.72
N VAL A 75 2.29 12.57 -6.59
CA VAL A 75 2.09 11.70 -5.43
C VAL A 75 1.78 12.53 -4.20
N GLU A 76 0.72 12.16 -3.50
CA GLU A 76 0.43 12.70 -2.17
C GLU A 76 1.08 11.79 -1.12
N SER A 77 2.16 12.28 -0.50
CA SER A 77 2.84 11.57 0.59
C SER A 77 3.55 12.58 1.46
N SER A 78 3.55 12.38 2.76
CA SER A 78 4.33 13.16 3.72
C SER A 78 5.75 12.61 3.90
N ASP A 79 5.99 11.36 3.48
CA ASP A 79 7.25 10.64 3.70
C ASP A 79 7.63 9.82 2.46
N TYR A 80 8.74 9.08 2.51
CA TYR A 80 9.24 8.17 1.45
C TYR A 80 9.62 8.85 0.13
N HIS A 81 9.82 10.16 0.11
CA HIS A 81 10.11 10.92 -1.11
C HIS A 81 11.32 10.39 -1.89
N ASN A 82 12.36 9.92 -1.19
CA ASN A 82 13.57 9.33 -1.79
C ASN A 82 13.26 8.03 -2.54
N TYR A 83 12.41 7.17 -1.98
CA TYR A 83 12.02 5.92 -2.62
C TYR A 83 11.16 6.18 -3.86
N ILE A 84 10.21 7.10 -3.74
CA ILE A 84 9.29 7.48 -4.82
C ILE A 84 10.05 8.14 -5.97
N ARG A 85 10.93 9.11 -5.68
CA ARG A 85 11.79 9.76 -6.70
C ARG A 85 12.76 8.81 -7.37
N ALA A 86 13.27 7.81 -6.67
CA ALA A 86 14.15 6.82 -7.25
C ALA A 86 13.44 5.93 -8.27
N ALA A 87 12.13 5.71 -8.11
CA ALA A 87 11.29 4.94 -9.02
C ALA A 87 10.75 5.79 -10.19
N CYS A 88 10.41 7.06 -9.95
CA CYS A 88 9.90 8.00 -10.94
C CYS A 88 10.57 9.36 -10.78
N ARG A 89 11.54 9.69 -11.64
CA ARG A 89 12.39 10.89 -11.48
C ARG A 89 11.61 12.21 -11.60
N ASN A 90 10.58 12.24 -12.44
CA ASN A 90 9.82 13.45 -12.77
C ASN A 90 8.59 13.62 -11.88
N VAL A 91 8.44 12.80 -10.84
CA VAL A 91 7.30 12.87 -9.92
C VAL A 91 7.31 14.17 -9.14
N ARG A 92 6.14 14.78 -8.98
CA ARG A 92 5.90 15.92 -8.10
C ARG A 92 5.19 15.45 -6.83
N PHE A 93 5.42 16.14 -5.73
CA PHE A 93 4.72 15.88 -4.48
C PHE A 93 3.73 16.99 -4.19
N GLY A 94 2.52 16.61 -3.78
CA GLY A 94 1.42 17.53 -3.50
C GLY A 94 0.09 16.79 -3.45
N ASP A 95 -1.00 17.55 -3.48
CA ASP A 95 -2.34 16.98 -3.59
C ASP A 95 -2.45 16.16 -4.89
N SER A 96 -2.83 14.90 -4.77
CA SER A 96 -2.84 13.95 -5.88
C SER A 96 -4.14 13.17 -5.94
N SER A 97 -4.54 12.86 -7.17
CA SER A 97 -5.58 11.86 -7.44
C SER A 97 -5.01 10.53 -7.96
N GLU A 98 -3.70 10.44 -8.18
CA GLU A 98 -3.07 9.28 -8.83
C GLU A 98 -2.55 8.26 -7.82
N PHE A 99 -1.66 8.69 -6.95
CA PHE A 99 -1.07 7.86 -5.90
C PHE A 99 -1.03 8.62 -4.58
N ILE A 100 -1.72 8.08 -3.58
CA ILE A 100 -1.95 8.71 -2.28
C ILE A 100 -1.46 7.77 -1.18
N ILE A 101 -0.62 8.27 -0.30
CA ILE A 101 -0.12 7.53 0.88
C ILE A 101 -0.45 8.37 2.10
N ILE A 102 -1.30 7.85 2.97
CA ILE A 102 -1.73 8.53 4.20
C ILE A 102 -1.66 7.59 5.41
N PRO A 103 -1.36 8.11 6.61
CA PRO A 103 -1.49 7.36 7.84
C PRO A 103 -2.97 7.17 8.21
N HIS A 104 -3.26 6.14 8.99
CA HIS A 104 -4.64 5.79 9.38
C HIS A 104 -5.34 6.91 10.16
N GLU A 105 -4.60 7.81 10.83
CA GLU A 105 -5.15 8.96 11.55
C GLU A 105 -5.85 9.94 10.61
N ARG A 106 -5.39 10.06 9.37
CA ARG A 106 -6.01 10.86 8.31
C ARG A 106 -7.18 10.17 7.60
N CYS A 107 -7.60 9.01 8.05
CA CYS A 107 -8.73 8.26 7.50
C CYS A 107 -10.03 8.53 8.26
N ASP A 108 -10.28 9.76 8.69
CA ASP A 108 -11.61 10.19 9.12
C ASP A 108 -12.56 10.30 7.91
N ARG A 109 -13.87 10.33 8.20
CA ARG A 109 -14.89 10.29 7.15
C ARG A 109 -14.77 11.46 6.16
N ALA A 110 -14.51 12.66 6.65
CA ALA A 110 -14.43 13.85 5.79
C ALA A 110 -13.21 13.78 4.85
N SER A 111 -12.06 13.35 5.38
CA SER A 111 -10.82 13.15 4.62
C SER A 111 -10.99 12.05 3.55
N LEU A 112 -11.62 10.92 3.91
CA LEU A 112 -11.91 9.84 2.96
C LEU A 112 -12.90 10.28 1.88
N ASP A 113 -13.96 11.02 2.23
CA ASP A 113 -14.91 11.54 1.25
C ASP A 113 -14.22 12.50 0.27
N ALA A 114 -13.32 13.35 0.74
CA ALA A 114 -12.52 14.24 -0.12
C ALA A 114 -11.62 13.42 -1.09
N ILE A 115 -10.96 12.37 -0.59
CA ILE A 115 -10.15 11.46 -1.43
C ILE A 115 -11.03 10.76 -2.47
N TYR A 116 -12.15 10.17 -2.06
CA TYR A 116 -13.04 9.43 -2.96
C TYR A 116 -13.66 10.31 -4.07
N ASN A 117 -13.79 11.61 -3.82
CA ASN A 117 -14.30 12.55 -4.82
C ASN A 117 -13.26 12.94 -5.89
N LYS A 118 -11.96 12.77 -5.60
CA LYS A 118 -10.88 13.15 -6.54
C LYS A 118 -10.23 11.97 -7.26
N VAL A 119 -10.36 10.74 -6.75
CA VAL A 119 -9.72 9.54 -7.33
C VAL A 119 -10.49 9.02 -8.54
N GLY A 120 -9.75 8.43 -9.48
CA GLY A 120 -10.27 7.76 -10.67
C GLY A 120 -9.95 6.25 -10.69
N GLU A 121 -10.31 5.57 -11.78
CA GLU A 121 -10.14 4.11 -11.92
C GLU A 121 -8.67 3.66 -11.78
N SER A 122 -7.70 4.46 -12.20
CA SER A 122 -6.26 4.15 -12.13
C SER A 122 -5.61 4.54 -10.82
N SER A 123 -6.35 5.18 -9.92
CA SER A 123 -5.83 5.68 -8.64
C SER A 123 -5.49 4.54 -7.67
N VAL A 124 -4.49 4.79 -6.84
CA VAL A 124 -4.11 3.89 -5.74
C VAL A 124 -4.00 4.70 -4.45
N LEU A 125 -4.69 4.23 -3.42
CA LEU A 125 -4.58 4.74 -2.05
C LEU A 125 -3.87 3.71 -1.18
N VAL A 126 -2.89 4.16 -0.43
CA VAL A 126 -2.26 3.39 0.64
C VAL A 126 -2.60 4.02 1.99
N VAL A 127 -3.05 3.20 2.90
CA VAL A 127 -3.31 3.57 4.29
C VAL A 127 -2.30 2.85 5.18
N GLU A 128 -1.46 3.59 5.88
CA GLU A 128 -0.46 3.04 6.79
C GLU A 128 -1.06 2.78 8.17
N GLY A 129 -0.47 1.84 8.91
CA GLY A 129 -0.80 1.61 10.31
C GLY A 129 -2.17 0.95 10.55
N ILE A 130 -2.74 0.24 9.58
CA ILE A 130 -4.11 -0.31 9.64
C ILE A 130 -4.39 -1.26 10.83
N TYR A 131 -3.35 -1.70 11.54
CA TYR A 131 -3.45 -2.56 12.73
C TYR A 131 -2.83 -1.94 13.98
N GLU A 132 -2.45 -0.67 13.97
CA GLU A 132 -1.80 -0.01 15.11
C GLU A 132 -2.73 0.15 16.31
N SER A 133 -4.01 0.34 16.08
CA SER A 133 -5.02 0.50 17.13
C SER A 133 -6.34 -0.21 16.79
N GLY A 134 -7.25 -0.28 17.74
CA GLY A 134 -8.62 -0.75 17.52
C GLY A 134 -9.38 0.17 16.55
N GLU A 135 -9.13 1.47 16.63
CA GLU A 135 -9.71 2.48 15.76
C GLU A 135 -9.16 2.37 14.34
N ALA A 136 -7.85 2.19 14.16
CA ALA A 136 -7.22 1.94 12.86
C ALA A 136 -7.85 0.73 12.15
N LYS A 137 -8.05 -0.37 12.88
CA LYS A 137 -8.73 -1.56 12.35
C LYS A 137 -10.17 -1.29 11.96
N LYS A 138 -10.89 -0.46 12.72
CA LYS A 138 -12.26 -0.08 12.39
C LYS A 138 -12.28 0.74 11.10
N ARG A 139 -11.46 1.79 11.02
CA ARG A 139 -11.33 2.62 9.81
C ARG A 139 -10.97 1.79 8.57
N TRP A 140 -10.04 0.85 8.71
CA TRP A 140 -9.68 -0.04 7.61
C TRP A 140 -10.85 -0.91 7.15
N ARG A 141 -11.64 -1.47 8.07
CA ARG A 141 -12.87 -2.22 7.73
C ARG A 141 -13.91 -1.36 7.04
N ASP A 142 -14.07 -0.11 7.50
CA ASP A 142 -15.00 0.85 6.89
C ASP A 142 -14.57 1.17 5.45
N ILE A 143 -13.27 1.33 5.18
CA ILE A 143 -12.70 1.51 3.83
C ILE A 143 -12.97 0.29 2.95
N ILE A 144 -12.76 -0.93 3.45
CA ILE A 144 -13.04 -2.17 2.71
C ILE A 144 -14.53 -2.25 2.36
N ALA A 145 -15.42 -1.87 3.28
CA ALA A 145 -16.87 -1.95 3.10
C ALA A 145 -17.43 -0.88 2.17
N ASP A 146 -16.74 0.28 2.01
CA ASP A 146 -17.24 1.41 1.21
C ASP A 146 -17.43 1.01 -0.27
N ALA A 147 -18.60 1.30 -0.82
CA ALA A 147 -18.95 0.95 -2.20
C ALA A 147 -18.10 1.65 -3.27
N ARG A 148 -17.39 2.74 -2.90
CA ARG A 148 -16.50 3.50 -3.79
C ARG A 148 -15.14 2.82 -3.97
N THR A 149 -14.73 1.94 -3.06
CA THR A 149 -13.50 1.17 -3.18
C THR A 149 -13.70 -0.09 -4.04
N GLY A 150 -12.65 -0.49 -4.76
CA GLY A 150 -12.61 -1.71 -5.57
C GLY A 150 -11.88 -2.84 -4.86
N VAL A 151 -10.75 -3.28 -5.43
CA VAL A 151 -9.91 -4.32 -4.83
C VAL A 151 -9.04 -3.74 -3.72
N THR A 152 -8.98 -4.45 -2.59
CA THR A 152 -8.18 -4.05 -1.43
C THR A 152 -7.21 -5.15 -1.02
N PHE A 153 -5.99 -4.76 -0.64
CA PHE A 153 -4.96 -5.67 -0.12
C PHE A 153 -4.57 -5.27 1.29
N ASP A 154 -4.72 -6.19 2.22
CA ASP A 154 -4.28 -6.06 3.62
C ASP A 154 -2.89 -6.66 3.77
N LEU A 155 -1.88 -5.82 3.95
CA LEU A 155 -0.48 -6.19 4.12
C LEU A 155 -0.04 -6.14 5.60
N TYR A 156 -0.96 -5.99 6.53
CA TYR A 156 -0.77 -5.81 7.96
C TYR A 156 -0.23 -4.42 8.34
N TYR A 157 0.91 -4.00 7.80
CA TYR A 157 1.53 -2.70 8.09
C TYR A 157 0.87 -1.56 7.33
N CYS A 158 0.30 -1.87 6.18
CA CYS A 158 -0.50 -0.96 5.38
C CYS A 158 -1.61 -1.71 4.64
N GLY A 159 -2.63 -0.97 4.22
CA GLY A 159 -3.67 -1.42 3.30
C GLY A 159 -3.54 -0.70 1.97
N ILE A 160 -3.75 -1.41 0.87
CA ILE A 160 -3.74 -0.83 -0.48
C ILE A 160 -5.14 -0.91 -1.05
N VAL A 161 -5.62 0.17 -1.65
CA VAL A 161 -6.97 0.30 -2.23
C VAL A 161 -6.84 0.69 -3.70
N PHE A 162 -7.49 -0.07 -4.56
CA PHE A 162 -7.70 0.25 -5.97
C PHE A 162 -9.15 0.68 -6.21
N PHE A 163 -9.35 1.60 -7.16
CA PHE A 163 -10.66 2.18 -7.47
C PHE A 163 -11.24 1.72 -8.81
N ASP A 164 -10.59 0.79 -9.49
CA ASP A 164 -11.06 0.24 -10.77
C ASP A 164 -12.41 -0.49 -10.60
N LYS A 165 -13.47 0.09 -11.16
CA LYS A 165 -14.84 -0.42 -11.11
C LYS A 165 -15.13 -1.54 -12.11
N LYS A 166 -14.22 -1.77 -13.05
CA LYS A 166 -14.33 -2.89 -14.01
C LYS A 166 -14.00 -4.22 -13.37
N ARG A 167 -13.32 -4.18 -12.23
CA ARG A 167 -12.95 -5.37 -11.44
C ARG A 167 -13.99 -5.62 -10.36
N TYR A 168 -14.29 -6.89 -10.11
CA TYR A 168 -15.11 -7.27 -8.96
C TYR A 168 -14.43 -6.79 -7.67
N LYS A 169 -15.22 -6.20 -6.77
CA LYS A 169 -14.75 -5.83 -5.45
C LYS A 169 -14.28 -7.07 -4.70
N GLN A 170 -13.01 -7.06 -4.29
CA GLN A 170 -12.38 -8.16 -3.57
C GLN A 170 -11.50 -7.61 -2.44
N HIS A 171 -11.38 -8.40 -1.39
CA HIS A 171 -10.47 -8.12 -0.29
C HIS A 171 -9.50 -9.29 -0.12
N TYR A 172 -8.21 -9.01 -0.24
CA TYR A 172 -7.16 -10.00 -0.09
C TYR A 172 -6.30 -9.69 1.14
N ILE A 173 -6.11 -10.70 1.98
CA ILE A 173 -5.07 -10.68 3.02
C ILE A 173 -3.80 -11.24 2.38
N VAL A 174 -2.70 -10.52 2.48
CA VAL A 174 -1.42 -10.92 1.88
C VAL A 174 -0.35 -10.92 2.95
N ASN A 175 0.46 -11.97 2.99
CA ASN A 175 1.64 -12.00 3.83
C ASN A 175 2.75 -11.19 3.16
N PHE A 176 3.20 -10.16 3.87
CA PHE A 176 4.13 -9.17 3.35
C PHE A 176 5.34 -9.03 4.28
#